data_71e8da7ecf5133c3683931c1f19f1e90
#
_entry.id   71e8da7ecf5133c3683931c1f19f1e90
#
_cell.length_a   1.000
_cell.length_b   1.000
_cell.length_c   1.000
_cell.angle_alpha   90.00
_cell.angle_beta   90.00
_cell.angle_gamma   90.00
#
_symmetry.space_group_name_H-M   'P 1'
#
loop_
_entity.id
_entity.type
_entity.pdbx_description
1 polymer ?
#
loop_
_entity_poly.entity_id
_entity_poly.type
_entity_poly.pdbx_seq_one_letter_code
_entity_poly.pdbx_strand_id
1 'polypeptide(L)'
;MPITKIASLTTPQAHNPRTWRLTLLTLAIFGFLTRLIGLNHPTDSHTPIFDEKHYVPQAWQIARSWTNPFLPGMEDNPGFGLVVHPPLAKQIMAVFMHVFGYNPWGWRVASALAGVAVILLIAGIARRLSGSHLVGLLAGVFALCDGILFVTARSGMLDHLQTLAVVAATYFAVRDAHQTTTRFRRVHAEGRINDHPFGPRMGFRWWRFGVAVALGCALSIKWSGLYYMAFFGVTVVIVDYLRRRRFGVSKPLVGTAVLDVPPHFCAAVIYPVVIYVLSWRSWFASESGVFRHAVESGRYERTDGWAWSFLPDTVQNFIYYHVSVLKFHSELTNSNGHHHSWESKPWSWLATTRSLMYYNPDSSQGKHTVVLLVGTPAIWWLCVPAILWALWCLVIRRQPMWLVPVVGFAAGFLPWLPQMDRQMYLFYATNLAPFVVMSLAMIMGQVWNSPRLSLRWRQIIVIGYSTVVVWNFLFFLPIYAALPLSDLEYELRLWLPSWS
;
A
#
# COMPACT_ATOMS: atom_id res chain seq x y z
N MET A 1 7.52 23.72 28.03
CA MET A 1 7.09 22.37 28.44
C MET A 1 8.32 21.50 28.64
N PRO A 2 8.49 20.83 29.76
CA PRO A 2 9.71 20.09 30.04
C PRO A 2 9.87 18.92 29.06
N ILE A 3 11.09 18.73 28.61
CA ILE A 3 11.57 17.73 27.64
C ILE A 3 11.21 16.28 28.06
N THR A 4 10.94 16.06 29.34
CA THR A 4 10.68 14.76 29.97
C THR A 4 9.38 14.07 29.53
N LYS A 5 8.33 14.80 29.14
CA LYS A 5 7.02 14.18 28.78
C LYS A 5 6.95 13.57 27.36
N ILE A 6 7.94 13.80 26.50
CA ILE A 6 7.99 13.23 25.15
C ILE A 6 9.10 12.17 25.04
N ALA A 7 9.87 11.95 26.10
CA ALA A 7 10.88 10.88 26.15
C ALA A 7 10.26 9.47 26.08
N SER A 8 8.93 9.34 26.28
CA SER A 8 8.22 8.06 26.23
C SER A 8 7.99 7.50 24.82
N LEU A 9 8.42 8.20 23.76
CA LEU A 9 8.20 7.72 22.40
C LEU A 9 9.12 6.57 21.97
N THR A 10 10.16 6.25 22.73
CA THR A 10 11.08 5.17 22.34
C THR A 10 12.10 4.82 23.42
N THR A 11 11.72 4.56 24.65
CA THR A 11 12.45 3.55 25.38
C THR A 11 11.81 2.22 24.96
N PRO A 12 12.47 1.39 24.13
CA PRO A 12 12.01 0.02 24.00
C PRO A 12 12.07 -0.53 25.43
N GLN A 13 10.94 -0.96 25.98
CA GLN A 13 11.01 -1.90 27.09
C GLN A 13 12.05 -2.93 26.68
N ALA A 14 12.94 -3.33 27.58
CA ALA A 14 13.97 -4.34 27.33
C ALA A 14 13.28 -5.68 27.04
N HIS A 15 12.73 -5.79 25.85
CA HIS A 15 12.01 -6.96 25.38
C HIS A 15 13.01 -7.95 24.81
N ASN A 16 12.89 -9.19 25.23
CA ASN A 16 13.72 -10.29 24.74
C ASN A 16 13.66 -10.34 23.21
N PRO A 17 14.77 -10.11 22.50
CA PRO A 17 14.80 -10.13 21.03
C PRO A 17 14.38 -11.49 20.44
N ARG A 18 14.51 -12.59 21.20
CA ARG A 18 14.07 -13.94 20.80
C ARG A 18 12.56 -13.99 20.64
N THR A 19 11.81 -13.45 21.60
CA THR A 19 10.33 -13.42 21.54
C THR A 19 9.83 -12.70 20.29
N TRP A 20 10.46 -11.57 19.93
CA TRP A 20 10.08 -10.85 18.71
C TRP A 20 10.40 -11.63 17.43
N ARG A 21 11.56 -12.29 17.37
CA ARG A 21 11.92 -13.14 16.23
C ARG A 21 10.93 -14.30 16.07
N LEU A 22 10.53 -14.93 17.16
CA LEU A 22 9.50 -15.97 17.15
C LEU A 22 8.15 -15.43 16.66
N THR A 23 7.72 -14.26 17.13
CA THR A 23 6.50 -13.61 16.64
C THR A 23 6.55 -13.40 15.11
N LEU A 24 7.65 -12.86 14.59
CA LEU A 24 7.79 -12.65 13.15
C LEU A 24 7.81 -13.98 12.38
N LEU A 25 8.50 -14.99 12.91
CA LEU A 25 8.53 -16.32 12.30
C LEU A 25 7.13 -16.96 12.25
N THR A 26 6.39 -16.90 13.36
CA THR A 26 5.01 -17.38 13.40
C THR A 26 4.11 -16.67 12.41
N LEU A 27 4.16 -15.33 12.37
CA LEU A 27 3.40 -14.53 11.40
C LEU A 27 3.81 -14.86 9.96
N ALA A 28 5.10 -15.09 9.69
CA ALA A 28 5.57 -15.50 8.38
C ALA A 28 5.04 -16.88 7.99
N ILE A 29 5.12 -17.86 8.87
CA ILE A 29 4.61 -19.22 8.61
C ILE A 29 3.11 -19.18 8.29
N PHE A 30 2.29 -18.57 9.14
CA PHE A 30 0.86 -18.43 8.87
C PHE A 30 0.58 -17.56 7.64
N GLY A 31 1.39 -16.52 7.40
CA GLY A 31 1.34 -15.72 6.19
C GLY A 31 1.57 -16.57 4.94
N PHE A 32 2.60 -17.38 4.89
CA PHE A 32 2.88 -18.30 3.79
C PHE A 32 1.77 -19.34 3.62
N LEU A 33 1.37 -20.02 4.69
CA LEU A 33 0.32 -21.02 4.63
C LEU A 33 -0.97 -20.45 4.03
N THR A 34 -1.43 -19.34 4.55
CA THR A 34 -2.71 -18.74 4.14
C THR A 34 -2.67 -18.11 2.73
N ARG A 35 -1.52 -17.65 2.24
CA ARG A 35 -1.41 -17.02 0.92
C ARG A 35 -1.04 -18.02 -0.18
N LEU A 36 -0.31 -19.10 0.12
CA LEU A 36 0.16 -20.05 -0.89
C LEU A 36 -0.72 -21.31 -1.02
N ILE A 37 -1.34 -21.80 0.06
CA ILE A 37 -2.21 -22.98 -0.04
C ILE A 37 -3.40 -22.67 -0.94
N GLY A 38 -3.60 -23.49 -1.98
CA GLY A 38 -4.67 -23.32 -2.95
C GLY A 38 -4.52 -22.06 -3.84
N LEU A 39 -3.30 -21.52 -4.01
CA LEU A 39 -3.06 -20.34 -4.84
C LEU A 39 -3.38 -20.56 -6.31
N ASN A 40 -3.31 -21.81 -6.78
CA ASN A 40 -3.65 -22.21 -8.15
C ASN A 40 -5.16 -22.19 -8.44
N HIS A 41 -6.00 -21.93 -7.46
CA HIS A 41 -7.46 -21.84 -7.61
C HIS A 41 -7.98 -20.50 -7.05
N PRO A 42 -9.12 -20.00 -7.58
CA PRO A 42 -9.82 -20.47 -8.78
C PRO A 42 -9.18 -19.96 -10.06
N THR A 43 -9.57 -20.55 -11.18
CA THR A 43 -9.30 -20.08 -12.54
C THR A 43 -10.56 -20.20 -13.38
N ASP A 44 -10.63 -19.46 -14.47
CA ASP A 44 -11.68 -19.59 -15.47
C ASP A 44 -11.15 -20.54 -16.57
N SER A 45 -11.43 -21.83 -16.44
CA SER A 45 -10.93 -22.84 -17.39
C SER A 45 -9.41 -22.75 -17.65
N HIS A 46 -8.63 -22.65 -16.56
CA HIS A 46 -7.17 -22.46 -16.58
C HIS A 46 -6.70 -21.06 -17.04
N THR A 47 -7.60 -20.12 -17.27
CA THR A 47 -7.28 -18.73 -17.62
C THR A 47 -7.39 -17.80 -16.41
N PRO A 48 -6.82 -16.59 -16.50
CA PRO A 48 -6.95 -15.56 -15.47
C PRO A 48 -8.40 -15.16 -15.19
N ILE A 49 -8.68 -14.77 -13.93
CA ILE A 49 -10.00 -14.29 -13.48
C ILE A 49 -9.98 -12.78 -13.28
N PHE A 50 -11.12 -12.13 -13.29
CA PHE A 50 -11.30 -10.70 -13.03
C PHE A 50 -10.30 -9.85 -13.85
N ASP A 51 -9.72 -8.81 -13.28
CA ASP A 51 -8.72 -7.95 -13.92
C ASP A 51 -7.36 -8.64 -14.16
N GLU A 52 -7.12 -9.85 -13.61
CA GLU A 52 -6.00 -10.69 -14.05
C GLU A 52 -6.02 -10.86 -15.59
N LYS A 53 -7.22 -10.85 -16.21
CA LYS A 53 -7.40 -10.94 -17.68
C LYS A 53 -6.69 -9.83 -18.44
N HIS A 54 -6.44 -8.69 -17.81
CA HIS A 54 -5.69 -7.56 -18.38
C HIS A 54 -4.18 -7.67 -18.08
N TYR A 55 -3.82 -7.91 -16.82
CA TYR A 55 -2.43 -7.79 -16.38
C TYR A 55 -1.58 -9.03 -16.68
N VAL A 56 -2.18 -10.23 -16.62
CA VAL A 56 -1.45 -11.47 -16.82
C VAL A 56 -0.98 -11.65 -18.28
N PRO A 57 -1.81 -11.39 -19.32
CA PRO A 57 -1.31 -11.41 -20.70
C PRO A 57 -0.18 -10.40 -20.96
N GLN A 58 -0.29 -9.18 -20.40
CA GLN A 58 0.75 -8.15 -20.50
C GLN A 58 2.06 -8.62 -19.82
N ALA A 59 1.96 -9.18 -18.62
CA ALA A 59 3.12 -9.73 -17.91
C ALA A 59 3.74 -10.93 -18.65
N TRP A 60 2.92 -11.73 -19.33
CA TRP A 60 3.40 -12.84 -20.15
C TRP A 60 4.14 -12.36 -21.39
N GLN A 61 3.67 -11.31 -22.06
CA GLN A 61 4.41 -10.68 -23.16
C GLN A 61 5.78 -10.19 -22.69
N ILE A 62 5.84 -9.53 -21.54
CA ILE A 62 7.10 -9.13 -20.91
C ILE A 62 8.00 -10.35 -20.66
N ALA A 63 7.47 -11.43 -20.09
CA ALA A 63 8.24 -12.63 -19.80
C ALA A 63 8.82 -13.28 -21.07
N ARG A 64 8.03 -13.35 -22.12
CA ARG A 64 8.44 -13.96 -23.40
C ARG A 64 9.47 -13.15 -24.18
N SER A 65 9.41 -11.83 -24.09
CA SER A 65 10.35 -10.91 -24.73
C SER A 65 11.57 -10.57 -23.88
N TRP A 66 11.67 -11.16 -22.67
CA TRP A 66 12.78 -10.92 -21.76
C TRP A 66 14.02 -11.75 -22.11
N THR A 67 14.89 -11.21 -22.94
CA THR A 67 16.11 -11.87 -23.42
C THR A 67 17.37 -11.39 -22.72
N ASN A 68 17.33 -10.25 -22.05
CA ASN A 68 18.47 -9.64 -21.36
C ASN A 68 18.15 -9.42 -19.87
N PRO A 69 18.95 -9.94 -18.92
CA PRO A 69 18.71 -9.78 -17.47
C PRO A 69 18.55 -8.32 -17.02
N PHE A 70 19.24 -7.37 -17.67
CA PHE A 70 19.20 -5.96 -17.31
C PHE A 70 18.12 -5.16 -18.04
N LEU A 71 17.51 -5.74 -19.07
CA LEU A 71 16.46 -5.12 -19.86
C LEU A 71 15.25 -6.06 -19.92
N PRO A 72 14.25 -5.87 -19.02
CA PRO A 72 13.02 -6.64 -19.07
C PRO A 72 12.39 -6.61 -20.46
N GLY A 73 11.59 -7.60 -20.77
CA GLY A 73 10.76 -7.59 -21.96
C GLY A 73 9.72 -6.45 -21.93
N MET A 74 8.98 -6.33 -23.00
CA MET A 74 8.00 -5.28 -23.22
C MET A 74 6.63 -5.86 -23.57
N GLU A 75 5.59 -5.20 -23.13
CA GLU A 75 4.24 -5.39 -23.59
C GLU A 75 4.00 -4.61 -24.89
N ASP A 76 3.80 -5.31 -25.98
CA ASP A 76 3.64 -4.71 -27.30
C ASP A 76 2.22 -4.21 -27.52
N ASN A 77 1.36 -5.14 -27.82
CA ASN A 77 -0.05 -4.87 -27.98
C ASN A 77 -0.79 -5.57 -26.85
N PRO A 78 -1.60 -4.86 -26.08
CA PRO A 78 -2.32 -5.45 -24.97
C PRO A 78 -3.29 -6.55 -25.40
N GLY A 79 -3.57 -6.78 -26.66
CA GLY A 79 -4.51 -7.81 -27.09
C GLY A 79 -5.90 -7.73 -26.44
N PHE A 80 -6.00 -7.08 -25.31
CA PHE A 80 -7.20 -6.91 -24.50
C PHE A 80 -7.18 -5.53 -23.79
N GLY A 81 -7.58 -4.51 -24.51
CA GLY A 81 -7.67 -3.15 -24.01
C GLY A 81 -6.34 -2.38 -23.97
N LEU A 82 -6.40 -1.18 -23.48
CA LEU A 82 -5.27 -0.25 -23.38
C LEU A 82 -4.35 -0.61 -22.19
N VAL A 83 -3.05 -0.49 -22.38
CA VAL A 83 -2.07 -0.54 -21.28
C VAL A 83 -2.18 0.74 -20.45
N VAL A 84 -2.86 0.68 -19.31
CA VAL A 84 -3.21 1.87 -18.52
C VAL A 84 -2.40 2.07 -17.25
N HIS A 85 -1.51 1.14 -16.92
CA HIS A 85 -0.68 1.20 -15.72
C HIS A 85 0.81 1.06 -16.05
N PRO A 86 1.68 1.71 -15.26
CA PRO A 86 3.13 1.57 -15.39
C PRO A 86 3.60 0.11 -15.30
N PRO A 87 4.79 -0.23 -15.82
CA PRO A 87 5.15 -1.63 -16.08
C PRO A 87 5.65 -2.42 -14.87
N LEU A 88 6.08 -1.78 -13.75
CA LEU A 88 6.87 -2.45 -12.72
C LEU A 88 6.16 -3.68 -12.10
N ALA A 89 4.88 -3.61 -11.79
CA ALA A 89 4.17 -4.76 -11.21
C ALA A 89 4.09 -5.93 -12.20
N LYS A 90 3.87 -5.63 -13.48
CA LYS A 90 3.84 -6.62 -14.55
C LYS A 90 5.24 -7.21 -14.80
N GLN A 91 6.29 -6.41 -14.68
CA GLN A 91 7.68 -6.89 -14.72
C GLN A 91 7.99 -7.82 -13.55
N ILE A 92 7.55 -7.48 -12.32
CA ILE A 92 7.69 -8.37 -11.17
C ILE A 92 6.94 -9.69 -11.40
N MET A 93 5.69 -9.63 -11.88
CA MET A 93 4.90 -10.81 -12.22
C MET A 93 5.60 -11.64 -13.30
N ALA A 94 6.14 -11.00 -14.35
CA ALA A 94 6.86 -11.65 -15.44
C ALA A 94 8.07 -12.48 -14.97
N VAL A 95 8.79 -12.04 -13.92
CA VAL A 95 9.89 -12.83 -13.34
C VAL A 95 9.40 -14.18 -12.84
N PHE A 96 8.27 -14.23 -12.14
CA PHE A 96 7.71 -15.48 -11.66
C PHE A 96 7.08 -16.30 -12.77
N MET A 97 6.48 -15.66 -13.77
CA MET A 97 5.97 -16.35 -14.96
C MET A 97 7.09 -16.95 -15.82
N HIS A 98 8.27 -16.34 -15.84
CA HIS A 98 9.44 -16.92 -16.49
C HIS A 98 9.90 -18.21 -15.81
N VAL A 99 9.76 -18.29 -14.47
CA VAL A 99 10.14 -19.47 -13.67
C VAL A 99 9.06 -20.54 -13.68
N PHE A 100 7.80 -20.17 -13.46
CA PHE A 100 6.69 -21.10 -13.29
C PHE A 100 5.85 -21.33 -14.55
N GLY A 101 6.03 -20.51 -15.60
CA GLY A 101 5.24 -20.54 -16.81
C GLY A 101 3.91 -19.77 -16.70
N TYR A 102 3.09 -19.88 -17.78
CA TYR A 102 1.76 -19.28 -17.83
C TYR A 102 0.75 -20.13 -17.06
N ASN A 103 0.73 -19.99 -15.75
CA ASN A 103 -0.21 -20.66 -14.85
C ASN A 103 -0.40 -19.82 -13.57
N PRO A 104 -1.38 -20.13 -12.71
CA PRO A 104 -1.68 -19.30 -11.52
C PRO A 104 -0.50 -19.09 -10.57
N TRP A 105 0.39 -20.05 -10.43
CA TRP A 105 1.62 -19.86 -9.66
C TRP A 105 2.47 -18.74 -10.27
N GLY A 106 2.63 -18.76 -11.59
CA GLY A 106 3.40 -17.74 -12.31
C GLY A 106 2.89 -16.33 -12.06
N TRP A 107 1.59 -16.09 -12.12
CA TRP A 107 1.08 -14.73 -12.00
C TRP A 107 0.62 -14.32 -10.61
N ARG A 108 0.45 -15.25 -9.61
CA ARG A 108 -0.02 -14.91 -8.25
C ARG A 108 1.06 -14.94 -7.19
N VAL A 109 2.15 -15.69 -7.36
CA VAL A 109 3.20 -15.85 -6.33
C VAL A 109 3.81 -14.52 -5.92
N ALA A 110 4.02 -13.59 -6.87
CA ALA A 110 4.53 -12.24 -6.56
C ALA A 110 3.67 -11.53 -5.51
N SER A 111 2.34 -11.52 -5.73
CA SER A 111 1.38 -10.90 -4.80
C SER A 111 1.30 -11.67 -3.48
N ALA A 112 1.39 -13.00 -3.50
CA ALA A 112 1.37 -13.82 -2.28
C ALA A 112 2.59 -13.55 -1.38
N LEU A 113 3.78 -13.48 -1.95
CA LEU A 113 5.01 -13.13 -1.23
C LEU A 113 4.96 -11.68 -0.71
N ALA A 114 4.45 -10.75 -1.52
CA ALA A 114 4.19 -9.39 -1.08
C ALA A 114 3.23 -9.35 0.12
N GLY A 115 2.20 -10.21 0.13
CA GLY A 115 1.25 -10.32 1.24
C GLY A 115 1.92 -10.72 2.56
N VAL A 116 2.84 -11.68 2.51
CA VAL A 116 3.64 -12.05 3.71
C VAL A 116 4.50 -10.87 4.16
N ALA A 117 5.18 -10.20 3.23
CA ALA A 117 6.02 -9.05 3.56
C ALA A 117 5.22 -7.90 4.17
N VAL A 118 4.03 -7.60 3.64
CA VAL A 118 3.11 -6.58 4.18
C VAL A 118 2.73 -6.88 5.63
N ILE A 119 2.36 -8.13 5.96
CA ILE A 119 2.03 -8.54 7.35
C ILE A 119 3.21 -8.25 8.28
N LEU A 120 4.42 -8.66 7.90
CA LEU A 120 5.62 -8.49 8.72
C LEU A 120 6.01 -7.01 8.90
N LEU A 121 5.89 -6.22 7.84
CA LEU A 121 6.15 -4.78 7.89
C LEU A 121 5.13 -4.05 8.78
N ILE A 122 3.84 -4.36 8.66
CA ILE A 122 2.77 -3.81 9.50
C ILE A 122 3.07 -4.10 10.98
N ALA A 123 3.38 -5.36 11.32
CA ALA A 123 3.76 -5.76 12.68
C ALA A 123 5.00 -4.99 13.17
N GLY A 124 6.01 -4.84 12.32
CA GLY A 124 7.23 -4.11 12.62
C GLY A 124 7.01 -2.61 12.83
N ILE A 125 6.15 -1.98 12.02
CA ILE A 125 5.78 -0.57 12.15
C ILE A 125 5.01 -0.35 13.45
N ALA A 126 3.94 -1.11 13.69
CA ALA A 126 3.08 -0.98 14.85
C ALA A 126 3.86 -1.16 16.18
N ARG A 127 4.76 -2.15 16.22
CA ARG A 127 5.68 -2.33 17.36
C ARG A 127 6.58 -1.11 17.58
N ARG A 128 7.14 -0.54 16.50
CA ARG A 128 8.05 0.62 16.62
C ARG A 128 7.33 1.88 17.08
N LEU A 129 6.11 2.10 16.60
CA LEU A 129 5.30 3.25 16.97
C LEU A 129 4.85 3.17 18.44
N SER A 130 4.44 1.99 18.89
CA SER A 130 3.90 1.78 20.24
C SER A 130 4.95 1.42 21.30
N GLY A 131 6.12 0.94 20.89
CA GLY A 131 7.10 0.34 21.80
C GLY A 131 6.69 -1.02 22.38
N SER A 132 5.60 -1.65 21.88
CA SER A 132 4.98 -2.85 22.45
C SER A 132 5.05 -4.03 21.50
N HIS A 133 5.53 -5.19 21.99
CA HIS A 133 5.48 -6.46 21.25
C HIS A 133 4.04 -6.93 21.00
N LEU A 134 3.16 -6.75 22.00
CA LEU A 134 1.75 -7.11 21.87
C LEU A 134 1.08 -6.36 20.72
N VAL A 135 1.31 -5.05 20.62
CA VAL A 135 0.73 -4.24 19.54
C VAL A 135 1.27 -4.69 18.18
N GLY A 136 2.57 -5.01 18.10
CA GLY A 136 3.15 -5.56 16.88
C GLY A 136 2.53 -6.92 16.49
N LEU A 137 2.34 -7.82 17.46
CA LEU A 137 1.67 -9.11 17.24
C LEU A 137 0.23 -8.91 16.78
N LEU A 138 -0.55 -8.08 17.48
CA LEU A 138 -1.95 -7.82 17.13
C LEU A 138 -2.09 -7.23 15.73
N ALA A 139 -1.23 -6.27 15.36
CA ALA A 139 -1.24 -5.68 14.02
C ALA A 139 -0.93 -6.72 12.93
N GLY A 140 0.01 -7.65 13.20
CA GLY A 140 0.29 -8.76 12.30
C GLY A 140 -0.87 -9.74 12.19
N VAL A 141 -1.52 -10.10 13.29
CA VAL A 141 -2.69 -10.99 13.30
C VAL A 141 -3.88 -10.34 12.59
N PHE A 142 -4.16 -9.07 12.83
CA PHE A 142 -5.24 -8.37 12.14
C PHE A 142 -4.96 -8.23 10.63
N ALA A 143 -3.71 -7.97 10.22
CA ALA A 143 -3.33 -7.97 8.82
C ALA A 143 -3.42 -9.38 8.18
N LEU A 144 -3.11 -10.43 8.94
CA LEU A 144 -3.27 -11.82 8.51
C LEU A 144 -4.74 -12.16 8.23
N CYS A 145 -5.65 -11.65 9.09
CA CYS A 145 -7.09 -11.91 9.10
C CYS A 145 -7.92 -10.83 8.39
N ASP A 146 -7.31 -9.92 7.63
CA ASP A 146 -8.03 -8.94 6.84
C ASP A 146 -8.39 -9.50 5.46
N GLY A 147 -9.69 -9.48 5.11
CA GLY A 147 -10.21 -10.05 3.86
C GLY A 147 -9.69 -9.32 2.62
N ILE A 148 -9.54 -7.99 2.66
CA ILE A 148 -9.01 -7.22 1.53
C ILE A 148 -7.53 -7.58 1.29
N LEU A 149 -6.70 -7.58 2.34
CA LEU A 149 -5.30 -7.98 2.23
C LEU A 149 -5.14 -9.46 1.84
N PHE A 150 -6.10 -10.31 2.25
CA PHE A 150 -6.06 -11.73 1.91
C PHE A 150 -6.36 -11.97 0.43
N VAL A 151 -7.49 -11.47 -0.08
CA VAL A 151 -7.94 -11.70 -1.46
C VAL A 151 -6.97 -11.08 -2.46
N THR A 152 -6.57 -9.81 -2.23
CA THR A 152 -5.66 -9.11 -3.15
C THR A 152 -4.24 -9.70 -3.17
N ALA A 153 -3.79 -10.31 -2.06
CA ALA A 153 -2.50 -11.04 -2.03
C ALA A 153 -2.54 -12.39 -2.77
N ARG A 154 -3.73 -12.91 -3.09
CA ARG A 154 -3.90 -14.19 -3.77
C ARG A 154 -4.32 -14.05 -5.24
N SER A 155 -4.24 -12.84 -5.77
CA SER A 155 -4.61 -12.52 -7.15
C SER A 155 -3.45 -11.85 -7.89
N GLY A 156 -3.40 -12.02 -9.22
CA GLY A 156 -2.44 -11.37 -10.11
C GLY A 156 -2.80 -9.90 -10.38
N MET A 157 -3.16 -9.18 -9.30
CA MET A 157 -3.53 -7.77 -9.33
C MET A 157 -2.32 -6.89 -8.97
N LEU A 158 -2.37 -5.62 -9.39
CA LEU A 158 -1.28 -4.67 -9.15
C LEU A 158 -1.33 -4.09 -7.72
N ASP A 159 -2.52 -4.06 -7.11
CA ASP A 159 -2.80 -3.32 -5.87
C ASP A 159 -1.99 -3.81 -4.69
N HIS A 160 -1.84 -5.11 -4.52
CA HIS A 160 -1.09 -5.65 -3.39
C HIS A 160 0.42 -5.38 -3.48
N LEU A 161 0.98 -5.39 -4.69
CA LEU A 161 2.37 -4.98 -4.93
C LEU A 161 2.59 -3.49 -4.63
N GLN A 162 1.61 -2.64 -4.99
CA GLN A 162 1.65 -1.22 -4.61
C GLN A 162 1.55 -1.04 -3.09
N THR A 163 0.68 -1.80 -2.43
CA THR A 163 0.55 -1.79 -0.96
C THR A 163 1.86 -2.18 -0.28
N LEU A 164 2.59 -3.18 -0.80
CA LEU A 164 3.93 -3.52 -0.30
C LEU A 164 4.86 -2.31 -0.38
N ALA A 165 4.90 -1.61 -1.52
CA ALA A 165 5.75 -0.46 -1.71
C ALA A 165 5.38 0.70 -0.75
N VAL A 166 4.09 0.98 -0.56
CA VAL A 166 3.59 2.00 0.37
C VAL A 166 3.94 1.66 1.83
N VAL A 167 3.73 0.41 2.24
CA VAL A 167 4.04 -0.05 3.60
C VAL A 167 5.55 -0.08 3.85
N ALA A 168 6.35 -0.44 2.84
CA ALA A 168 7.81 -0.35 2.91
C ALA A 168 8.29 1.11 3.06
N ALA A 169 7.72 2.04 2.28
CA ALA A 169 8.00 3.48 2.42
C ALA A 169 7.65 3.96 3.84
N THR A 170 6.52 3.54 4.37
CA THR A 170 6.10 3.84 5.76
C THR A 170 7.10 3.29 6.77
N TYR A 171 7.53 2.04 6.63
CA TYR A 171 8.54 1.44 7.51
C TYR A 171 9.85 2.21 7.48
N PHE A 172 10.34 2.55 6.30
CA PHE A 172 11.58 3.31 6.13
C PHE A 172 11.45 4.73 6.68
N ALA A 173 10.29 5.40 6.52
CA ALA A 173 10.04 6.72 7.09
C ALA A 173 10.06 6.69 8.64
N VAL A 174 9.47 5.68 9.26
CA VAL A 174 9.52 5.46 10.71
C VAL A 174 10.95 5.20 11.18
N ARG A 175 11.74 4.42 10.44
CA ARG A 175 13.15 4.16 10.73
C ARG A 175 14.00 5.43 10.61
N ASP A 176 13.79 6.21 9.56
CA ASP A 176 14.47 7.49 9.34
C ASP A 176 14.18 8.49 10.45
N ALA A 177 12.90 8.66 10.83
CA ALA A 177 12.48 9.54 11.90
C ALA A 177 13.13 9.15 13.25
N HIS A 178 13.16 7.84 13.55
CA HIS A 178 13.79 7.32 14.76
C HIS A 178 15.31 7.56 14.78
N GLN A 179 16.02 7.18 13.71
CA GLN A 179 17.47 7.35 13.61
C GLN A 179 17.87 8.83 13.70
N THR A 180 17.15 9.70 12.98
CA THR A 180 17.41 11.14 12.98
C THR A 180 17.16 11.74 14.36
N THR A 181 16.08 11.35 15.05
CA THR A 181 15.83 11.79 16.41
C THR A 181 16.93 11.35 17.38
N THR A 182 17.45 10.14 17.23
CA THR A 182 18.57 9.64 18.04
C THR A 182 19.84 10.45 17.79
N ARG A 183 20.14 10.80 16.54
CA ARG A 183 21.28 11.67 16.19
C ARG A 183 21.12 13.07 16.82
N PHE A 184 19.91 13.66 16.77
CA PHE A 184 19.63 14.96 17.40
C PHE A 184 19.80 14.89 18.92
N ARG A 185 19.36 13.81 19.58
CA ARG A 185 19.55 13.60 21.02
C ARG A 185 21.02 13.58 21.41
N ARG A 186 21.85 12.90 20.61
CA ARG A 186 23.30 12.84 20.83
C ARG A 186 23.94 14.23 20.74
N VAL A 187 23.72 14.96 19.65
CA VAL A 187 24.25 16.32 19.47
C VAL A 187 23.76 17.28 20.55
N HIS A 188 22.50 17.13 20.98
CA HIS A 188 21.95 17.92 22.09
C HIS A 188 22.62 17.61 23.43
N ALA A 189 22.88 16.33 23.73
CA ALA A 189 23.57 15.91 24.94
C ALA A 189 25.03 16.39 24.97
N GLU A 190 25.67 16.55 23.80
CA GLU A 190 27.00 17.12 23.62
C GLU A 190 27.01 18.67 23.70
N GLY A 191 25.86 19.33 23.90
CA GLY A 191 25.73 20.79 23.93
C GLY A 191 25.88 21.51 22.59
N ARG A 192 25.96 20.77 21.49
CA ARG A 192 26.36 21.24 20.15
C ARG A 192 25.21 21.59 19.20
N ILE A 193 23.97 21.68 19.71
CA ILE A 193 22.78 21.94 18.86
C ILE A 193 22.88 23.27 18.11
N ASN A 194 23.48 24.29 18.72
CA ASN A 194 23.58 25.63 18.18
C ASN A 194 25.02 26.05 17.81
N ASP A 195 25.93 25.09 17.58
CA ASP A 195 27.24 25.36 16.97
C ASP A 195 27.07 26.08 15.61
N HIS A 196 25.93 25.87 14.97
CA HIS A 196 25.47 26.65 13.82
C HIS A 196 24.00 27.07 14.03
N PRO A 197 23.59 28.30 13.65
CA PRO A 197 22.24 28.82 13.89
C PRO A 197 21.14 27.99 13.20
N PHE A 198 21.43 27.24 12.16
CA PHE A 198 20.51 26.34 11.48
C PHE A 198 20.44 24.94 12.13
N GLY A 199 21.27 24.68 13.15
CA GLY A 199 21.42 23.41 13.81
C GLY A 199 22.28 22.41 13.05
N PRO A 200 22.36 21.15 13.54
CA PRO A 200 23.27 20.15 12.98
C PRO A 200 22.86 19.66 11.59
N ARG A 201 23.88 19.28 10.79
CA ARG A 201 23.71 18.50 9.57
C ARG A 201 23.67 17.01 9.92
N MET A 202 22.72 16.27 9.36
CA MET A 202 22.49 14.85 9.71
C MET A 202 23.24 13.85 8.82
N GLY A 203 23.94 14.34 7.78
CA GLY A 203 24.61 13.49 6.80
C GLY A 203 23.62 12.71 5.93
N PHE A 204 24.10 11.68 5.23
CA PHE A 204 23.25 10.87 4.36
C PHE A 204 22.29 10.02 5.19
N ARG A 205 21.02 9.99 4.78
CA ARG A 205 19.93 9.32 5.48
C ARG A 205 19.48 8.09 4.69
N TRP A 206 20.15 6.96 4.89
CA TRP A 206 19.87 5.72 4.17
C TRP A 206 18.42 5.26 4.23
N TRP A 207 17.76 5.45 5.37
CA TRP A 207 16.33 5.11 5.48
C TRP A 207 15.46 6.04 4.65
N ARG A 208 15.83 7.31 4.51
CA ARG A 208 15.15 8.26 3.61
C ARG A 208 15.36 7.88 2.14
N PHE A 209 16.53 7.40 1.78
CA PHE A 209 16.77 6.82 0.46
C PHE A 209 15.88 5.59 0.23
N GLY A 210 15.70 4.72 1.25
CA GLY A 210 14.74 3.62 1.21
C GLY A 210 13.30 4.10 0.98
N VAL A 211 12.88 5.22 1.60
CA VAL A 211 11.57 5.86 1.31
C VAL A 211 11.46 6.24 -0.17
N ALA A 212 12.52 6.87 -0.72
CA ALA A 212 12.54 7.28 -2.13
C ALA A 212 12.37 6.10 -3.08
N VAL A 213 13.11 5.02 -2.85
CA VAL A 213 13.02 3.79 -3.66
C VAL A 213 11.61 3.19 -3.57
N ALA A 214 11.07 3.06 -2.37
CA ALA A 214 9.76 2.46 -2.18
C ALA A 214 8.62 3.32 -2.79
N LEU A 215 8.67 4.65 -2.67
CA LEU A 215 7.71 5.55 -3.32
C LEU A 215 7.86 5.53 -4.85
N GLY A 216 9.08 5.45 -5.36
CA GLY A 216 9.33 5.27 -6.79
C GLY A 216 8.74 3.97 -7.32
N CYS A 217 8.87 2.86 -6.58
CA CYS A 217 8.20 1.60 -6.90
C CYS A 217 6.67 1.73 -6.87
N ALA A 218 6.11 2.40 -5.84
CA ALA A 218 4.66 2.61 -5.74
C ALA A 218 4.12 3.38 -6.95
N LEU A 219 4.82 4.45 -7.39
CA LEU A 219 4.50 5.22 -8.59
C LEU A 219 4.63 4.38 -9.86
N SER A 220 5.68 3.57 -9.95
CA SER A 220 5.95 2.68 -11.10
C SER A 220 4.99 1.50 -11.23
N ILE A 221 4.13 1.30 -10.22
CA ILE A 221 3.04 0.30 -10.24
C ILE A 221 1.70 0.95 -10.60
N LYS A 222 1.31 2.01 -9.90
CA LYS A 222 0.09 2.79 -10.15
C LYS A 222 0.30 4.26 -9.83
N TRP A 223 -0.31 5.17 -10.59
CA TRP A 223 -0.19 6.62 -10.38
C TRP A 223 -0.76 7.10 -9.05
N SER A 224 -1.62 6.32 -8.38
CA SER A 224 -2.02 6.60 -7.00
C SER A 224 -0.85 6.64 -6.01
N GLY A 225 0.33 6.12 -6.38
CA GLY A 225 1.58 6.34 -5.66
C GLY A 225 1.95 7.81 -5.47
N LEU A 226 1.54 8.72 -6.38
CA LEU A 226 1.70 10.17 -6.25
C LEU A 226 1.04 10.73 -5.00
N TYR A 227 -0.10 10.17 -4.59
CA TYR A 227 -0.79 10.59 -3.38
C TYR A 227 0.08 10.35 -2.13
N TYR A 228 0.70 9.18 -2.04
CA TYR A 228 1.62 8.86 -0.95
C TYR A 228 2.90 9.70 -1.01
N MET A 229 3.43 9.98 -2.21
CA MET A 229 4.57 10.89 -2.36
C MET A 229 4.25 12.29 -1.82
N ALA A 230 3.08 12.84 -2.14
CA ALA A 230 2.66 14.17 -1.69
C ALA A 230 2.46 14.20 -0.16
N PHE A 231 1.67 13.28 0.39
CA PHE A 231 1.37 13.26 1.83
C PHE A 231 2.61 12.96 2.68
N PHE A 232 3.43 11.99 2.29
CA PHE A 232 4.67 11.66 3.00
C PHE A 232 5.70 12.78 2.83
N GLY A 233 5.79 13.38 1.64
CA GLY A 233 6.67 14.50 1.37
C GLY A 233 6.42 15.67 2.31
N VAL A 234 5.19 16.14 2.39
CA VAL A 234 4.79 17.24 3.29
C VAL A 234 4.99 16.84 4.76
N THR A 235 4.57 15.63 5.12
CA THR A 235 4.65 15.16 6.52
C THR A 235 6.09 15.10 7.02
N VAL A 236 7.03 14.63 6.21
CA VAL A 236 8.44 14.51 6.61
C VAL A 236 9.07 15.88 6.82
N VAL A 237 8.75 16.88 5.98
CA VAL A 237 9.23 18.27 6.17
C VAL A 237 8.70 18.85 7.49
N ILE A 238 7.41 18.66 7.78
CA ILE A 238 6.80 19.10 9.05
C ILE A 238 7.50 18.42 10.24
N VAL A 239 7.74 17.13 10.18
CA VAL A 239 8.41 16.36 11.25
C VAL A 239 9.85 16.84 11.44
N ASP A 240 10.59 17.13 10.37
CA ASP A 240 11.96 17.65 10.46
C ASP A 240 11.98 19.05 11.09
N TYR A 241 11.05 19.94 10.69
CA TYR A 241 10.88 21.26 11.32
C TYR A 241 10.55 21.17 12.81
N LEU A 242 9.55 20.37 13.17
CA LEU A 242 9.14 20.20 14.57
C LEU A 242 10.27 19.60 15.43
N ARG A 243 11.09 18.73 14.83
CA ARG A 243 12.27 18.16 15.48
C ARG A 243 13.30 19.25 15.78
N ARG A 244 13.68 20.09 14.79
CA ARG A 244 14.62 21.21 15.01
C ARG A 244 14.11 22.16 16.08
N ARG A 245 12.84 22.56 16.00
CA ARG A 245 12.20 23.42 17.00
C ARG A 245 12.24 22.79 18.40
N ARG A 246 11.95 21.50 18.50
CA ARG A 246 11.94 20.77 19.78
C ARG A 246 13.30 20.70 20.47
N PHE A 247 14.36 20.53 19.68
CA PHE A 247 15.73 20.47 20.21
C PHE A 247 16.37 21.86 20.43
N GLY A 248 15.62 22.94 20.26
CA GLY A 248 16.08 24.31 20.56
C GLY A 248 17.06 24.88 19.53
N VAL A 249 16.95 24.47 18.27
CA VAL A 249 17.71 25.09 17.19
C VAL A 249 17.32 26.57 17.06
N SER A 250 18.29 27.48 16.96
CA SER A 250 18.05 28.94 16.97
C SER A 250 17.19 29.43 15.81
N LYS A 251 17.43 28.90 14.58
CA LYS A 251 16.65 29.24 13.37
C LYS A 251 16.06 27.96 12.75
N PRO A 252 15.06 27.31 13.41
CA PRO A 252 14.59 25.98 13.00
C PRO A 252 13.94 25.94 11.61
N LEU A 253 13.21 26.99 11.21
CA LEU A 253 12.55 27.07 9.92
C LEU A 253 13.60 27.17 8.79
N VAL A 254 14.56 28.09 8.93
CA VAL A 254 15.65 28.26 7.96
C VAL A 254 16.51 26.99 7.91
N GLY A 255 16.82 26.40 9.07
CA GLY A 255 17.58 25.16 9.17
C GLY A 255 16.86 24.00 8.44
N THR A 256 15.54 23.89 8.55
CA THR A 256 14.76 22.91 7.79
C THR A 256 14.80 23.21 6.29
N ALA A 257 14.53 24.45 5.89
CA ALA A 257 14.48 24.85 4.49
C ALA A 257 15.82 24.61 3.76
N VAL A 258 16.94 24.91 4.41
CA VAL A 258 18.27 24.82 3.78
C VAL A 258 18.92 23.44 3.92
N LEU A 259 18.73 22.75 5.05
CA LEU A 259 19.44 21.50 5.36
C LEU A 259 18.61 20.23 5.15
N ASP A 260 17.29 20.30 5.29
CA ASP A 260 16.44 19.10 5.19
C ASP A 260 15.60 19.07 3.91
N VAL A 261 15.07 20.22 3.43
CA VAL A 261 14.20 20.26 2.24
C VAL A 261 14.92 19.81 0.97
N PRO A 262 16.14 20.28 0.61
CA PRO A 262 16.78 19.86 -0.64
C PRO A 262 17.01 18.37 -0.73
N PRO A 263 17.66 17.69 0.25
CA PRO A 263 17.82 16.23 0.20
C PRO A 263 16.49 15.49 0.29
N HIS A 264 15.48 16.09 0.93
CA HIS A 264 14.15 15.50 0.98
C HIS A 264 13.40 15.64 -0.35
N PHE A 265 13.53 16.76 -1.04
CA PHE A 265 12.99 16.93 -2.40
C PHE A 265 13.58 15.88 -3.36
N CYS A 266 14.89 15.63 -3.28
CA CYS A 266 15.50 14.53 -4.03
C CYS A 266 14.86 13.18 -3.68
N ALA A 267 14.62 12.92 -2.38
CA ALA A 267 14.05 11.65 -1.93
C ALA A 267 12.55 11.50 -2.24
N ALA A 268 11.78 12.59 -2.22
CA ALA A 268 10.32 12.55 -2.42
C ALA A 268 9.89 12.76 -3.86
N VAL A 269 10.75 13.35 -4.71
CA VAL A 269 10.42 13.70 -6.10
C VAL A 269 11.45 13.12 -7.08
N ILE A 270 12.71 13.54 -6.99
CA ILE A 270 13.72 13.22 -8.03
C ILE A 270 13.94 11.72 -8.14
N TYR A 271 14.31 11.04 -7.04
CA TYR A 271 14.57 9.60 -7.08
C TYR A 271 13.34 8.76 -7.46
N PRO A 272 12.12 9.03 -6.94
CA PRO A 272 10.90 8.35 -7.42
C PRO A 272 10.68 8.52 -8.92
N VAL A 273 10.86 9.73 -9.48
CA VAL A 273 10.73 9.98 -10.92
C VAL A 273 11.81 9.23 -11.71
N VAL A 274 13.07 9.22 -11.24
CA VAL A 274 14.13 8.44 -11.88
C VAL A 274 13.79 6.94 -11.89
N ILE A 275 13.30 6.39 -10.78
CA ILE A 275 12.87 4.98 -10.70
C ILE A 275 11.70 4.72 -11.63
N TYR A 276 10.75 5.65 -11.72
CA TYR A 276 9.64 5.57 -12.65
C TYR A 276 10.14 5.47 -14.09
N VAL A 277 10.98 6.40 -14.54
CA VAL A 277 11.56 6.39 -15.89
C VAL A 277 12.40 5.12 -16.14
N LEU A 278 13.19 4.69 -15.15
CA LEU A 278 13.95 3.44 -15.23
C LEU A 278 13.04 2.20 -15.39
N SER A 279 11.83 2.20 -14.83
CA SER A 279 10.89 1.10 -15.07
C SER A 279 10.45 0.99 -16.52
N TRP A 280 10.50 2.09 -17.27
CA TRP A 280 10.16 2.17 -18.70
C TRP A 280 11.35 1.93 -19.64
N ARG A 281 12.55 1.58 -19.12
CA ARG A 281 13.75 1.44 -19.97
C ARG A 281 13.57 0.49 -21.14
N SER A 282 12.78 -0.57 -20.97
CA SER A 282 12.47 -1.52 -22.04
C SER A 282 11.60 -0.90 -23.13
N TRP A 283 10.66 -0.05 -22.77
CA TRP A 283 9.84 0.71 -23.70
C TRP A 283 10.71 1.65 -24.55
N PHE A 284 11.69 2.33 -23.94
CA PHE A 284 12.62 3.19 -24.68
C PHE A 284 13.55 2.40 -25.60
N ALA A 285 13.89 1.17 -25.23
CA ALA A 285 14.77 0.29 -26.01
C ALA A 285 14.04 -0.58 -27.04
N SER A 286 12.71 -0.61 -27.03
CA SER A 286 11.86 -1.40 -27.94
C SER A 286 11.30 -0.52 -29.06
N GLU A 287 11.09 -1.13 -30.23
CA GLU A 287 10.35 -0.50 -31.34
C GLU A 287 8.85 -0.85 -31.31
N SER A 288 8.47 -1.92 -30.59
CA SER A 288 7.09 -2.45 -30.56
C SER A 288 6.26 -2.01 -29.34
N GLY A 289 6.84 -1.24 -28.42
CA GLY A 289 6.14 -0.76 -27.23
C GLY A 289 4.87 0.03 -27.55
N VAL A 290 3.86 -0.05 -26.67
CA VAL A 290 2.58 0.65 -26.86
C VAL A 290 2.80 2.16 -27.07
N PHE A 291 2.25 2.70 -28.17
CA PHE A 291 2.41 4.09 -28.60
C PHE A 291 3.86 4.54 -28.84
N ARG A 292 4.80 3.58 -29.08
CA ARG A 292 6.20 3.90 -29.31
C ARG A 292 6.42 4.76 -30.58
N HIS A 293 5.51 4.64 -31.54
CA HIS A 293 5.50 5.36 -32.83
C HIS A 293 4.21 6.17 -33.03
N ALA A 294 3.67 6.78 -31.99
CA ALA A 294 2.41 7.52 -32.09
C ALA A 294 2.52 8.78 -32.96
N VAL A 295 3.69 9.42 -32.96
CA VAL A 295 3.97 10.61 -33.81
C VAL A 295 4.06 10.19 -35.26
N GLU A 296 4.87 9.18 -35.56
CA GLU A 296 5.15 8.72 -36.92
C GLU A 296 3.91 8.06 -37.58
N SER A 297 3.06 7.43 -36.78
CA SER A 297 1.83 6.79 -37.25
C SER A 297 0.65 7.74 -37.44
N GLY A 298 0.84 9.03 -37.19
CA GLY A 298 -0.23 10.03 -37.27
C GLY A 298 -1.32 9.91 -36.18
N ARG A 299 -1.14 9.05 -35.18
CA ARG A 299 -2.05 8.98 -34.03
C ARG A 299 -1.96 10.21 -33.15
N TYR A 300 -0.82 10.86 -33.14
CA TYR A 300 -0.55 12.10 -32.45
C TYR A 300 -0.52 13.22 -33.48
N GLU A 301 -1.62 13.92 -33.64
CA GLU A 301 -1.64 15.14 -34.46
C GLU A 301 -0.81 16.21 -33.76
N ARG A 302 0.29 16.59 -34.38
CA ARG A 302 1.02 17.79 -34.00
C ARG A 302 0.10 18.99 -34.32
N THR A 303 -0.62 19.47 -33.34
CA THR A 303 -1.23 20.82 -33.48
C THR A 303 -0.10 21.82 -33.55
N ASP A 304 -0.06 22.63 -34.63
CA ASP A 304 0.89 23.70 -34.78
C ASP A 304 0.88 24.55 -33.50
N GLY A 305 2.04 24.72 -32.88
CA GLY A 305 2.19 25.52 -31.64
C GLY A 305 2.25 24.69 -30.35
N TRP A 306 2.28 23.35 -30.38
CA TRP A 306 2.49 22.56 -29.17
C TRP A 306 3.87 22.81 -28.54
N ALA A 307 3.87 23.13 -27.23
CA ALA A 307 5.07 23.52 -26.47
C ALA A 307 6.19 22.45 -26.46
N TRP A 308 5.90 21.20 -26.80
CA TRP A 308 6.82 20.07 -26.74
C TRP A 308 7.32 19.59 -28.12
N SER A 309 6.94 20.25 -29.21
CA SER A 309 7.33 19.87 -30.59
C SER A 309 8.84 19.91 -30.85
N PHE A 310 9.62 20.57 -30.00
CA PHE A 310 11.08 20.61 -30.03
C PHE A 310 11.76 19.37 -29.45
N LEU A 311 11.01 18.48 -28.75
CA LEU A 311 11.56 17.29 -28.15
C LEU A 311 11.72 16.17 -29.19
N PRO A 312 12.66 15.22 -28.97
CA PRO A 312 12.77 14.03 -29.81
C PRO A 312 11.45 13.23 -29.84
N ASP A 313 11.13 12.61 -31.00
CA ASP A 313 9.87 11.85 -31.19
C ASP A 313 9.64 10.78 -30.12
N THR A 314 10.71 10.09 -29.69
CA THR A 314 10.62 9.13 -28.57
C THR A 314 10.07 9.75 -27.29
N VAL A 315 10.47 10.99 -26.96
CA VAL A 315 9.99 11.70 -25.76
C VAL A 315 8.55 12.17 -25.97
N GLN A 316 8.21 12.64 -27.18
CA GLN A 316 6.84 13.01 -27.52
C GLN A 316 5.91 11.81 -27.45
N ASN A 317 6.32 10.63 -27.96
CA ASN A 317 5.59 9.36 -27.88
C ASN A 317 5.35 8.94 -26.42
N PHE A 318 6.36 9.14 -25.55
CA PHE A 318 6.24 8.85 -24.13
C PHE A 318 5.24 9.79 -23.43
N ILE A 319 5.28 11.07 -23.76
CA ILE A 319 4.29 12.06 -23.26
C ILE A 319 2.90 11.70 -23.79
N TYR A 320 2.78 11.35 -25.07
CA TYR A 320 1.51 10.93 -25.66
C TYR A 320 0.88 9.73 -24.91
N TYR A 321 1.69 8.71 -24.60
CA TYR A 321 1.23 7.58 -23.78
C TYR A 321 0.60 8.07 -22.46
N HIS A 322 1.29 8.94 -21.73
CA HIS A 322 0.83 9.44 -20.45
C HIS A 322 -0.44 10.28 -20.56
N VAL A 323 -0.51 11.14 -21.56
CA VAL A 323 -1.71 11.96 -21.84
C VAL A 323 -2.89 11.08 -22.23
N SER A 324 -2.67 10.07 -23.08
CA SER A 324 -3.71 9.12 -23.50
C SER A 324 -4.27 8.32 -22.31
N VAL A 325 -3.39 7.84 -21.43
CA VAL A 325 -3.81 7.13 -20.20
C VAL A 325 -4.52 8.06 -19.23
N LEU A 326 -4.06 9.30 -19.09
CA LEU A 326 -4.73 10.31 -18.25
C LEU A 326 -6.13 10.62 -18.79
N LYS A 327 -6.25 10.80 -20.10
CA LYS A 327 -7.53 11.02 -20.79
C LYS A 327 -8.47 9.85 -20.55
N PHE A 328 -8.02 8.61 -20.79
CA PHE A 328 -8.80 7.40 -20.50
C PHE A 328 -9.33 7.39 -19.06
N HIS A 329 -8.46 7.67 -18.10
CA HIS A 329 -8.87 7.68 -16.69
C HIS A 329 -9.81 8.85 -16.33
N SER A 330 -9.73 9.98 -17.00
CA SER A 330 -10.62 11.12 -16.78
C SER A 330 -12.00 10.92 -17.43
N GLU A 331 -12.06 10.14 -18.49
CA GLU A 331 -13.31 9.81 -19.20
C GLU A 331 -14.05 8.61 -18.59
N LEU A 332 -13.40 7.81 -17.74
CA LEU A 332 -13.99 6.66 -17.07
C LEU A 332 -14.89 7.12 -15.90
N THR A 333 -16.01 7.76 -16.25
CA THR A 333 -16.95 8.39 -15.32
C THR A 333 -18.38 7.90 -15.55
N ASN A 334 -19.22 7.98 -14.51
CA ASN A 334 -20.62 7.61 -14.61
C ASN A 334 -21.37 8.55 -15.56
N SER A 335 -21.03 9.86 -15.58
CA SER A 335 -21.61 10.83 -16.50
C SER A 335 -21.33 10.53 -17.97
N ASN A 336 -20.23 9.83 -18.28
CA ASN A 336 -19.92 9.34 -19.61
C ASN A 336 -20.50 7.94 -19.91
N GLY A 337 -21.42 7.45 -19.07
CA GLY A 337 -22.11 6.17 -19.27
C GLY A 337 -21.31 4.94 -18.78
N HIS A 338 -20.15 5.13 -18.14
CA HIS A 338 -19.38 4.04 -17.58
C HIS A 338 -19.94 3.62 -16.21
N HIS A 339 -20.90 2.68 -16.23
CA HIS A 339 -21.48 2.09 -15.03
C HIS A 339 -21.06 0.62 -14.91
N HIS A 340 -20.82 0.18 -13.69
CA HIS A 340 -20.53 -1.22 -13.41
C HIS A 340 -21.26 -1.66 -12.14
N SER A 341 -21.89 -2.84 -12.17
CA SER A 341 -22.69 -3.37 -11.04
C SER A 341 -21.90 -3.47 -9.73
N TRP A 342 -20.59 -3.73 -9.82
CA TRP A 342 -19.69 -3.86 -8.68
C TRP A 342 -18.90 -2.59 -8.37
N GLU A 343 -19.24 -1.46 -8.96
CA GLU A 343 -18.57 -0.21 -8.61
C GLU A 343 -18.85 0.20 -7.16
N SER A 344 -17.91 0.90 -6.54
CA SER A 344 -18.02 1.38 -5.17
C SER A 344 -17.39 2.76 -5.03
N LYS A 345 -17.96 3.59 -4.15
CA LYS A 345 -17.46 4.94 -3.87
C LYS A 345 -16.68 4.96 -2.54
N PRO A 346 -15.80 5.93 -2.31
CA PRO A 346 -14.91 5.95 -1.14
C PRO A 346 -15.61 5.77 0.21
N TRP A 347 -16.80 6.34 0.41
CA TRP A 347 -17.55 6.16 1.66
C TRP A 347 -17.93 4.70 1.94
N SER A 348 -18.19 3.91 0.87
CA SER A 348 -18.55 2.50 1.02
C SER A 348 -17.35 1.64 1.42
N TRP A 349 -16.11 2.11 1.15
CA TRP A 349 -14.89 1.39 1.57
C TRP A 349 -14.68 1.43 3.07
N LEU A 350 -15.17 2.48 3.76
CA LEU A 350 -14.96 2.68 5.20
C LEU A 350 -15.52 1.55 6.07
N ALA A 351 -16.58 0.90 5.61
CA ALA A 351 -17.17 -0.26 6.28
C ALA A 351 -17.38 -1.43 5.31
N THR A 352 -16.75 -1.36 4.13
CA THR A 352 -16.89 -2.35 3.05
C THR A 352 -18.37 -2.72 2.77
N THR A 353 -19.21 -1.67 2.73
CA THR A 353 -20.67 -1.86 2.52
C THR A 353 -21.01 -2.31 1.11
N ARG A 354 -20.08 -2.20 0.16
CA ARG A 354 -20.15 -2.85 -1.15
C ARG A 354 -18.97 -3.78 -1.31
N SER A 355 -19.25 -4.99 -1.75
CA SER A 355 -18.23 -5.98 -2.11
C SER A 355 -17.77 -5.81 -3.56
N LEU A 356 -16.85 -6.67 -3.99
CA LEU A 356 -16.46 -6.78 -5.39
C LEU A 356 -16.23 -8.25 -5.74
N MET A 357 -16.99 -8.75 -6.72
CA MET A 357 -16.88 -10.12 -7.16
C MET A 357 -15.66 -10.31 -8.07
N TYR A 358 -14.72 -11.14 -7.64
CA TYR A 358 -13.53 -11.53 -8.43
C TYR A 358 -13.77 -12.79 -9.24
N TYR A 359 -14.57 -13.69 -8.72
CA TYR A 359 -14.89 -14.95 -9.36
C TYR A 359 -16.27 -15.44 -8.95
N ASN A 360 -17.10 -15.75 -9.92
CA ASN A 360 -18.43 -16.33 -9.74
C ASN A 360 -18.75 -17.15 -11.00
N PRO A 361 -18.37 -18.44 -11.03
CA PRO A 361 -18.78 -19.32 -12.11
C PRO A 361 -20.28 -19.61 -11.98
N ASP A 362 -20.90 -20.05 -13.07
CA ASP A 362 -22.28 -20.53 -13.04
C ASP A 362 -22.42 -21.62 -11.95
N SER A 363 -23.38 -21.45 -11.05
CA SER A 363 -23.63 -22.36 -9.96
C SER A 363 -24.08 -23.71 -10.51
N SER A 364 -23.18 -24.68 -10.55
CA SER A 364 -23.51 -26.05 -10.92
C SER A 364 -23.87 -26.85 -9.67
N GLN A 365 -25.02 -27.49 -9.68
CA GLN A 365 -25.47 -28.44 -8.64
C GLN A 365 -25.65 -27.88 -7.23
N GLY A 366 -26.13 -26.63 -7.06
CA GLY A 366 -26.41 -26.05 -5.75
C GLY A 366 -25.15 -25.82 -4.89
N LYS A 367 -23.98 -25.63 -5.54
CA LYS A 367 -22.73 -25.28 -4.89
C LYS A 367 -22.21 -23.94 -5.40
N HIS A 368 -21.90 -23.06 -4.50
CA HIS A 368 -21.24 -21.78 -4.77
C HIS A 368 -19.74 -21.87 -4.53
N THR A 369 -18.96 -21.48 -5.55
CA THR A 369 -17.50 -21.39 -5.46
C THR A 369 -17.10 -20.00 -5.92
N VAL A 370 -17.05 -19.04 -5.01
CA VAL A 370 -16.87 -17.62 -5.34
C VAL A 370 -15.62 -17.04 -4.73
N VAL A 371 -15.06 -15.99 -5.34
CA VAL A 371 -14.12 -15.08 -4.68
C VAL A 371 -14.76 -13.71 -4.58
N LEU A 372 -15.09 -13.34 -3.35
CA LEU A 372 -15.68 -12.04 -3.04
C LEU A 372 -14.68 -11.18 -2.28
N LEU A 373 -14.29 -10.05 -2.85
CA LEU A 373 -13.50 -9.06 -2.15
C LEU A 373 -14.42 -8.28 -1.22
N VAL A 374 -14.23 -8.47 0.07
CA VAL A 374 -14.85 -7.69 1.13
C VAL A 374 -13.92 -7.67 2.34
N GLY A 375 -13.92 -6.61 3.10
CA GLY A 375 -13.12 -6.53 4.32
C GLY A 375 -13.72 -7.38 5.44
N THR A 376 -12.86 -7.94 6.29
CA THR A 376 -13.35 -8.65 7.49
C THR A 376 -14.17 -7.69 8.36
N PRO A 377 -15.49 -7.92 8.54
CA PRO A 377 -16.38 -6.98 9.24
C PRO A 377 -15.88 -6.56 10.62
N ALA A 378 -15.34 -7.48 11.40
CA ALA A 378 -14.76 -7.18 12.72
C ALA A 378 -13.62 -6.14 12.67
N ILE A 379 -12.98 -5.93 11.52
CA ILE A 379 -11.95 -4.91 11.29
C ILE A 379 -12.59 -3.66 10.65
N TRP A 380 -13.26 -3.82 9.53
CA TRP A 380 -13.69 -2.70 8.70
C TRP A 380 -14.88 -1.92 9.26
N TRP A 381 -15.78 -2.57 9.98
CA TRP A 381 -16.89 -1.84 10.64
C TRP A 381 -16.43 -0.94 11.79
N LEU A 382 -15.19 -1.16 12.26
CA LEU A 382 -14.53 -0.28 13.22
C LEU A 382 -13.56 0.72 12.56
N CYS A 383 -13.45 0.78 11.23
CA CYS A 383 -12.54 1.67 10.53
C CYS A 383 -12.76 3.14 10.91
N VAL A 384 -13.99 3.63 10.79
CA VAL A 384 -14.33 5.04 11.09
C VAL A 384 -13.99 5.40 12.54
N PRO A 385 -14.53 4.70 13.57
CA PRO A 385 -14.18 5.04 14.97
C PRO A 385 -12.68 4.89 15.25
N ALA A 386 -11.98 3.94 14.64
CA ALA A 386 -10.54 3.76 14.85
C ALA A 386 -9.73 4.92 14.27
N ILE A 387 -10.05 5.38 13.07
CA ILE A 387 -9.35 6.52 12.44
C ILE A 387 -9.68 7.83 13.15
N LEU A 388 -10.93 8.04 13.55
CA LEU A 388 -11.32 9.22 14.35
C LEU A 388 -10.61 9.23 15.72
N TRP A 389 -10.49 8.07 16.38
CA TRP A 389 -9.71 7.94 17.61
C TRP A 389 -8.23 8.24 17.39
N ALA A 390 -7.66 7.72 16.30
CA ALA A 390 -6.26 8.00 15.93
C ALA A 390 -6.05 9.50 15.70
N LEU A 391 -6.95 10.16 14.98
CA LEU A 391 -6.92 11.60 14.74
C LEU A 391 -7.05 12.39 16.04
N TRP A 392 -7.98 12.03 16.90
CA TRP A 392 -8.15 12.66 18.22
C TRP A 392 -6.89 12.51 19.09
N CYS A 393 -6.31 11.31 19.13
CA CYS A 393 -5.06 11.07 19.84
C CYS A 393 -3.90 11.90 19.27
N LEU A 394 -3.83 12.07 17.95
CA LEU A 394 -2.79 12.86 17.29
C LEU A 394 -2.95 14.35 17.60
N VAL A 395 -4.15 14.91 17.40
CA VAL A 395 -4.39 16.36 17.43
C VAL A 395 -4.61 16.85 18.85
N ILE A 396 -5.53 16.22 19.58
CA ILE A 396 -5.95 16.69 20.90
C ILE A 396 -5.00 16.19 22.00
N ARG A 397 -4.69 14.89 21.99
CA ARG A 397 -3.75 14.30 22.95
C ARG A 397 -2.28 14.54 22.61
N ARG A 398 -1.99 15.04 21.39
CA ARG A 398 -0.65 15.36 20.90
C ARG A 398 0.31 14.15 20.99
N GLN A 399 -0.19 12.98 20.63
CA GLN A 399 0.56 11.73 20.62
C GLN A 399 1.08 11.43 19.21
N PRO A 400 2.35 11.71 18.86
CA PRO A 400 2.86 11.66 17.49
C PRO A 400 2.95 10.23 16.92
N MET A 401 2.84 9.20 17.73
CA MET A 401 2.79 7.81 17.27
C MET A 401 1.59 7.54 16.33
N TRP A 402 0.53 8.33 16.43
CA TRP A 402 -0.67 8.23 15.61
C TRP A 402 -0.56 8.93 14.25
N LEU A 403 0.54 9.67 14.03
CA LEU A 403 0.77 10.36 12.75
C LEU A 403 0.78 9.39 11.58
N VAL A 404 1.41 8.24 11.73
CA VAL A 404 1.59 7.26 10.66
C VAL A 404 0.25 6.68 10.19
N PRO A 405 -0.60 6.09 11.06
CA PRO A 405 -1.89 5.58 10.60
C PRO A 405 -2.80 6.68 10.04
N VAL A 406 -2.81 7.88 10.65
CA VAL A 406 -3.64 9.00 10.16
C VAL A 406 -3.19 9.47 8.77
N VAL A 407 -1.90 9.74 8.58
CA VAL A 407 -1.38 10.23 7.29
C VAL A 407 -1.46 9.16 6.21
N GLY A 408 -1.13 7.92 6.54
CA GLY A 408 -1.18 6.82 5.58
C GLY A 408 -2.62 6.53 5.11
N PHE A 409 -3.59 6.57 6.02
CA PHE A 409 -5.00 6.46 5.67
C PHE A 409 -5.47 7.66 4.84
N ALA A 410 -5.14 8.89 5.26
CA ALA A 410 -5.50 10.11 4.55
C ALA A 410 -4.95 10.13 3.11
N ALA A 411 -3.69 9.70 2.92
CA ALA A 411 -3.07 9.62 1.60
C ALA A 411 -3.78 8.66 0.63
N GLY A 412 -4.31 7.55 1.15
CA GLY A 412 -5.04 6.57 0.35
C GLY A 412 -6.52 6.88 0.17
N PHE A 413 -7.10 7.76 0.99
CA PHE A 413 -8.54 8.01 1.03
C PHE A 413 -8.94 9.39 0.48
N LEU A 414 -8.33 10.48 0.98
CA LEU A 414 -8.77 11.85 0.68
C LEU A 414 -8.70 12.22 -0.81
N PRO A 415 -7.69 11.79 -1.60
CA PRO A 415 -7.63 12.14 -3.02
C PRO A 415 -8.78 11.57 -3.87
N TRP A 416 -9.49 10.56 -3.38
CA TRP A 416 -10.63 9.97 -4.08
C TRP A 416 -11.95 10.71 -3.84
N LEU A 417 -12.03 11.53 -2.78
CA LEU A 417 -13.25 12.28 -2.46
C LEU A 417 -13.68 13.28 -3.55
N PRO A 418 -12.78 14.00 -4.24
CA PRO A 418 -13.16 14.86 -5.35
C PRO A 418 -13.58 14.10 -6.63
N GLN A 419 -13.31 12.79 -6.69
CA GLN A 419 -13.48 11.96 -7.90
C GLN A 419 -14.78 11.14 -7.87
N MET A 420 -15.88 11.68 -7.32
CA MET A 420 -17.11 10.92 -7.06
C MET A 420 -17.81 10.41 -8.31
N ASP A 421 -17.66 11.09 -9.43
CA ASP A 421 -18.21 10.68 -10.71
C ASP A 421 -17.44 9.53 -11.36
N ARG A 422 -16.18 9.34 -10.96
CA ARG A 422 -15.32 8.28 -11.49
C ARG A 422 -15.82 6.91 -11.09
N GLN A 423 -15.74 5.96 -12.03
CA GLN A 423 -15.91 4.53 -11.76
C GLN A 423 -14.76 4.05 -10.86
N MET A 424 -15.08 3.57 -9.66
CA MET A 424 -14.12 3.13 -8.66
C MET A 424 -14.54 1.78 -8.05
N TYR A 425 -13.60 1.09 -7.43
CA TYR A 425 -13.79 -0.25 -6.91
C TYR A 425 -13.18 -0.46 -5.53
N LEU A 426 -13.69 -1.44 -4.79
CA LEU A 426 -13.25 -1.74 -3.42
C LEU A 426 -11.75 -2.10 -3.31
N PHE A 427 -11.12 -2.63 -4.35
CA PHE A 427 -9.69 -2.94 -4.30
C PHE A 427 -8.80 -1.69 -4.10
N TYR A 428 -9.31 -0.48 -4.32
CA TYR A 428 -8.60 0.77 -3.95
C TYR A 428 -8.37 0.86 -2.43
N ALA A 429 -9.24 0.22 -1.63
CA ALA A 429 -9.08 0.16 -0.18
C ALA A 429 -7.93 -0.73 0.29
N THR A 430 -7.28 -1.50 -0.60
CA THR A 430 -6.11 -2.33 -0.25
C THR A 430 -5.01 -1.49 0.40
N ASN A 431 -4.79 -0.27 -0.10
CA ASN A 431 -3.82 0.65 0.47
C ASN A 431 -4.25 1.30 1.80
N LEU A 432 -5.54 1.22 2.18
CA LEU A 432 -6.06 1.71 3.46
C LEU A 432 -5.90 0.67 4.57
N ALA A 433 -6.06 -0.61 4.23
CA ALA A 433 -6.08 -1.73 5.18
C ALA A 433 -4.89 -1.73 6.17
N PRO A 434 -3.62 -1.50 5.76
CA PRO A 434 -2.50 -1.44 6.68
C PRO A 434 -2.68 -0.43 7.81
N PHE A 435 -3.25 0.73 7.51
CA PHE A 435 -3.42 1.83 8.48
C PHE A 435 -4.62 1.61 9.39
N VAL A 436 -5.66 0.95 8.90
CA VAL A 436 -6.83 0.52 9.71
C VAL A 436 -6.39 -0.53 10.73
N VAL A 437 -5.71 -1.60 10.30
CA VAL A 437 -5.28 -2.66 11.22
C VAL A 437 -4.25 -2.16 12.24
N MET A 438 -3.34 -1.26 11.84
CA MET A 438 -2.41 -0.61 12.77
C MET A 438 -3.16 0.23 13.81
N SER A 439 -4.18 1.01 13.40
CA SER A 439 -4.98 1.81 14.32
C SER A 439 -5.69 0.95 15.36
N LEU A 440 -6.35 -0.12 14.94
CA LEU A 440 -7.03 -1.05 15.84
C LEU A 440 -6.07 -1.73 16.81
N ALA A 441 -4.92 -2.23 16.32
CA ALA A 441 -3.91 -2.83 17.19
C ALA A 441 -3.35 -1.84 18.23
N MET A 442 -3.14 -0.58 17.84
CA MET A 442 -2.68 0.47 18.76
C MET A 442 -3.76 0.82 19.78
N ILE A 443 -5.04 0.83 19.41
CA ILE A 443 -6.18 0.99 20.36
C ILE A 443 -6.19 -0.16 21.35
N MET A 444 -6.06 -1.40 20.90
CA MET A 444 -5.98 -2.57 21.78
C MET A 444 -4.77 -2.47 22.74
N GLY A 445 -3.65 -1.94 22.26
CA GLY A 445 -2.49 -1.64 23.10
C GLY A 445 -2.78 -0.58 24.19
N GLN A 446 -3.58 0.44 23.87
CA GLN A 446 -4.03 1.43 24.87
C GLN A 446 -4.97 0.79 25.90
N VAL A 447 -5.89 -0.06 25.48
CA VAL A 447 -6.77 -0.83 26.37
C VAL A 447 -5.95 -1.72 27.29
N TRP A 448 -4.98 -2.46 26.76
CA TRP A 448 -4.09 -3.33 27.53
C TRP A 448 -3.33 -2.58 28.65
N ASN A 449 -2.89 -1.37 28.36
CA ASN A 449 -2.13 -0.54 29.30
C ASN A 449 -2.99 0.45 30.11
N SER A 450 -4.32 0.35 30.02
CA SER A 450 -5.22 1.32 30.69
C SER A 450 -5.22 1.15 32.20
N PRO A 451 -4.84 2.15 33.01
CA PRO A 451 -4.92 2.07 34.45
C PRO A 451 -6.36 2.11 35.00
N ARG A 452 -7.34 2.49 34.16
CA ARG A 452 -8.76 2.59 34.55
C ARG A 452 -9.49 1.25 34.51
N LEU A 453 -8.92 0.24 33.85
CA LEU A 453 -9.52 -1.09 33.72
C LEU A 453 -8.75 -2.07 34.60
N SER A 454 -9.45 -3.00 35.27
CA SER A 454 -8.83 -4.13 35.93
C SER A 454 -8.12 -5.02 34.91
N LEU A 455 -7.13 -5.80 35.37
CA LEU A 455 -6.40 -6.72 34.50
C LEU A 455 -7.34 -7.70 33.76
N ARG A 456 -8.36 -8.20 34.47
CA ARG A 456 -9.38 -9.09 33.90
C ARG A 456 -10.11 -8.46 32.73
N TRP A 457 -10.57 -7.21 32.86
CA TRP A 457 -11.26 -6.52 31.77
C TRP A 457 -10.35 -6.20 30.60
N ARG A 458 -9.09 -5.84 30.83
CA ARG A 458 -8.10 -5.65 29.76
C ARG A 458 -7.91 -6.91 28.93
N GLN A 459 -7.76 -8.06 29.62
CA GLN A 459 -7.61 -9.36 28.98
C GLN A 459 -8.88 -9.74 28.20
N ILE A 460 -10.06 -9.62 28.81
CA ILE A 460 -11.33 -9.95 28.14
C ILE A 460 -11.49 -9.13 26.86
N ILE A 461 -11.26 -7.82 26.89
CA ILE A 461 -11.44 -6.95 25.73
C ILE A 461 -10.43 -7.29 24.63
N VAL A 462 -9.14 -7.36 24.98
CA VAL A 462 -8.09 -7.54 23.96
C VAL A 462 -8.12 -8.96 23.38
N ILE A 463 -8.22 -9.98 24.21
CA ILE A 463 -8.29 -11.38 23.74
C ILE A 463 -9.63 -11.62 23.04
N GLY A 464 -10.74 -11.20 23.66
CA GLY A 464 -12.08 -11.39 23.09
C GLY A 464 -12.20 -10.73 21.72
N TYR A 465 -11.77 -9.47 21.58
CA TYR A 465 -11.79 -8.81 20.26
C TYR A 465 -10.89 -9.51 19.22
N SER A 466 -9.69 -9.93 19.64
CA SER A 466 -8.78 -10.66 18.73
C SER A 466 -9.37 -12.02 18.31
N THR A 467 -10.05 -12.72 19.21
CA THR A 467 -10.77 -13.95 18.90
C THR A 467 -11.91 -13.70 17.91
N VAL A 468 -12.67 -12.62 18.10
CA VAL A 468 -13.74 -12.24 17.16
C VAL A 468 -13.16 -11.94 15.78
N VAL A 469 -12.04 -11.23 15.66
CA VAL A 469 -11.38 -10.98 14.37
C VAL A 469 -10.98 -12.27 13.68
N VAL A 470 -10.31 -13.17 14.40
CA VAL A 470 -9.89 -14.47 13.83
C VAL A 470 -11.09 -15.33 13.44
N TRP A 471 -12.09 -15.45 14.31
CA TRP A 471 -13.32 -16.19 14.02
C TRP A 471 -14.04 -15.63 12.80
N ASN A 472 -14.21 -14.31 12.74
CA ASN A 472 -14.89 -13.63 11.65
C ASN A 472 -14.16 -13.84 10.31
N PHE A 473 -12.83 -13.75 10.30
CA PHE A 473 -12.05 -14.12 9.12
C PHE A 473 -12.25 -15.57 8.69
N LEU A 474 -12.20 -16.51 9.62
CA LEU A 474 -12.41 -17.95 9.32
C LEU A 474 -13.84 -18.22 8.82
N PHE A 475 -14.84 -17.52 9.36
CA PHE A 475 -16.21 -17.61 8.88
C PHE A 475 -16.36 -17.16 7.43
N PHE A 476 -15.67 -16.08 7.02
CA PHE A 476 -15.68 -15.58 5.65
C PHE A 476 -14.65 -16.25 4.74
N LEU A 477 -13.72 -17.02 5.27
CA LEU A 477 -12.64 -17.64 4.48
C LEU A 477 -13.13 -18.40 3.24
N PRO A 478 -14.26 -19.13 3.25
CA PRO A 478 -14.76 -19.80 2.06
C PRO A 478 -15.02 -18.86 0.87
N ILE A 479 -15.63 -17.69 1.09
CA ILE A 479 -15.85 -16.71 0.03
C ILE A 479 -14.61 -15.88 -0.32
N TYR A 480 -13.56 -15.92 0.48
CA TYR A 480 -12.27 -15.31 0.14
C TYR A 480 -11.38 -16.24 -0.69
N ALA A 481 -11.51 -17.56 -0.50
CA ALA A 481 -10.61 -18.57 -1.02
C ALA A 481 -11.24 -19.53 -2.04
N ALA A 482 -12.45 -19.25 -2.53
CA ALA A 482 -13.20 -20.09 -3.45
C ALA A 482 -13.41 -21.51 -2.93
N LEU A 483 -13.73 -21.67 -1.64
CA LEU A 483 -14.10 -22.98 -1.10
C LEU A 483 -15.58 -23.26 -1.41
N PRO A 484 -15.94 -24.52 -1.73
CA PRO A 484 -17.32 -24.86 -2.06
C PRO A 484 -18.26 -24.63 -0.87
N LEU A 485 -19.41 -23.99 -1.13
CA LEU A 485 -20.46 -23.68 -0.16
C LEU A 485 -21.81 -24.16 -0.71
N SER A 486 -22.69 -24.65 0.17
CA SER A 486 -24.11 -24.79 -0.14
C SER A 486 -24.79 -23.42 -0.25
N ASP A 487 -26.00 -23.39 -0.84
CA ASP A 487 -26.79 -22.14 -0.95
C ASP A 487 -26.96 -21.45 0.41
N LEU A 488 -27.35 -22.20 1.43
CA LEU A 488 -27.54 -21.67 2.79
C LEU A 488 -26.21 -21.11 3.37
N GLU A 489 -25.10 -21.83 3.20
CA GLU A 489 -23.80 -21.37 3.70
C GLU A 489 -23.30 -20.13 3.00
N TYR A 490 -23.62 -19.98 1.71
CA TYR A 490 -23.30 -18.79 0.93
C TYR A 490 -24.15 -17.60 1.39
N GLU A 491 -25.48 -17.75 1.48
CA GLU A 491 -26.39 -16.71 1.94
C GLU A 491 -26.06 -16.21 3.35
N LEU A 492 -25.70 -17.10 4.28
CA LEU A 492 -25.26 -16.75 5.64
C LEU A 492 -24.03 -15.85 5.68
N ARG A 493 -23.26 -15.76 4.59
CA ARG A 493 -22.06 -14.90 4.46
C ARG A 493 -22.33 -13.60 3.73
N LEU A 494 -23.50 -13.42 3.15
CA LEU A 494 -23.94 -12.17 2.56
C LEU A 494 -24.64 -11.30 3.62
N TRP A 495 -23.86 -10.72 4.53
CA TRP A 495 -24.42 -9.95 5.65
C TRP A 495 -25.09 -8.64 5.23
N LEU A 496 -24.77 -8.12 4.06
CA LEU A 496 -25.42 -6.93 3.49
C LEU A 496 -25.99 -7.26 2.10
N PRO A 497 -27.21 -6.76 1.76
CA PRO A 497 -27.78 -6.98 0.43
C PRO A 497 -26.91 -6.50 -0.72
N SER A 498 -26.04 -5.53 -0.45
CA SER A 498 -25.09 -4.97 -1.43
C SER A 498 -23.82 -5.81 -1.64
N TRP A 499 -23.75 -6.99 -1.03
CA TRP A 499 -22.67 -7.96 -1.25
C TRP A 499 -23.05 -9.06 -2.25
N SER A 500 -24.33 -9.12 -2.66
CA SER A 500 -24.85 -10.04 -3.69
C SER A 500 -24.86 -9.41 -5.08
#